data_96285d3fcb4671ea73f17112d2df594a
#
_entry.id   96285d3fcb4671ea73f17112d2df594a
#
_cell.length_a   1.000
_cell.length_b   1.000
_cell.length_c   1.000
_cell.angle_alpha   90.00
_cell.angle_beta   90.00
_cell.angle_gamma   90.00
#
_symmetry.space_group_name_H-M   'P 1'
#
loop_
_entity.id
_entity.type
_entity.pdbx_description
1 polymer ?
#
loop_
_entity_poly.entity_id
_entity_poly.type
_entity_poly.pdbx_seq_one_letter_code
_entity_poly.pdbx_strand_id
1 'polypeptide(L)'
;MLGLTTWFTIGTLGMVVGTAMLAYGVTLVPDERKRTLALAAVVPAIAAVAYALMALGFGGLTTGDGATVFVPRYVDWLLTTPIHVAIIALVVGASTGLIARLATLQALTIVFGFVGATLAAPLNWALYLVGGACFGAVVYLLYGDCEALAAGESDDVAALFRKLRSFVVVLWLVYPVIWLLAPAGVGLMDTETAALVVTYIDVVAKVGFGLIAINDFASMAVATDETADTTVGDAGVAD
;
A
#
# COMPACT_ATOMS: atom_id res chain seq x y z
N MET A 1 -22.42 12.04 -14.66
CA MET A 1 -21.18 11.72 -13.93
C MET A 1 -20.05 11.53 -14.92
N LEU A 2 -18.81 11.73 -14.48
CA LEU A 2 -17.61 11.52 -15.32
C LEU A 2 -17.37 10.00 -15.38
N GLY A 3 -17.64 9.32 -16.48
CA GLY A 3 -17.65 7.85 -16.59
C GLY A 3 -16.36 7.13 -16.11
N LEU A 4 -16.41 5.80 -16.03
CA LEU A 4 -15.31 4.93 -15.55
C LEU A 4 -13.94 5.24 -16.17
N THR A 5 -13.91 5.48 -17.50
CA THR A 5 -12.69 5.85 -18.24
C THR A 5 -12.04 7.09 -17.65
N THR A 6 -12.82 8.10 -17.27
CA THR A 6 -12.27 9.34 -16.68
C THR A 6 -11.61 9.06 -15.33
N TRP A 7 -12.26 8.29 -14.45
CA TRP A 7 -11.69 7.94 -13.15
C TRP A 7 -10.40 7.12 -13.28
N PHE A 8 -10.38 6.16 -14.18
CA PHE A 8 -9.17 5.36 -14.43
C PHE A 8 -8.05 6.19 -15.08
N THR A 9 -8.38 7.15 -15.94
CA THR A 9 -7.39 8.09 -16.51
C THR A 9 -6.79 8.98 -15.42
N ILE A 10 -7.63 9.53 -14.53
CA ILE A 10 -7.16 10.32 -13.36
C ILE A 10 -6.24 9.47 -12.47
N GLY A 11 -6.63 8.21 -12.20
CA GLY A 11 -5.81 7.25 -11.47
C GLY A 11 -4.46 7.01 -12.14
N THR A 12 -4.47 6.78 -13.47
CA THR A 12 -3.24 6.61 -14.26
C THR A 12 -2.30 7.82 -14.10
N LEU A 13 -2.82 9.02 -14.29
CA LEU A 13 -2.04 10.26 -14.18
C LEU A 13 -1.48 10.44 -12.76
N GLY A 14 -2.32 10.23 -11.74
CA GLY A 14 -1.89 10.31 -10.34
C GLY A 14 -0.78 9.31 -10.01
N MET A 15 -0.88 8.08 -10.51
CA MET A 15 0.15 7.05 -10.31
C MET A 15 1.45 7.35 -11.06
N VAL A 16 1.37 7.85 -12.31
CA VAL A 16 2.56 8.25 -13.10
C VAL A 16 3.30 9.39 -12.41
N VAL A 17 2.57 10.45 -12.03
CA VAL A 17 3.17 11.60 -11.31
C VAL A 17 3.74 11.14 -9.96
N GLY A 18 3.00 10.33 -9.20
CA GLY A 18 3.46 9.77 -7.94
C GLY A 18 4.71 8.92 -8.11
N THR A 19 4.78 8.07 -9.15
CA THR A 19 5.99 7.29 -9.46
C THR A 19 7.20 8.19 -9.70
N ALA A 20 7.05 9.26 -10.50
CA ALA A 20 8.13 10.19 -10.77
C ALA A 20 8.59 10.93 -9.51
N MET A 21 7.64 11.37 -8.66
CA MET A 21 7.96 12.01 -7.38
C MET A 21 8.72 11.07 -6.44
N LEU A 22 8.27 9.81 -6.31
CA LEU A 22 8.94 8.84 -5.44
C LEU A 22 10.30 8.42 -5.99
N ALA A 23 10.43 8.24 -7.30
CA ALA A 23 11.72 7.93 -7.93
C ALA A 23 12.74 9.05 -7.70
N TYR A 24 12.31 10.32 -7.80
CA TYR A 24 13.16 11.45 -7.42
C TYR A 24 13.47 11.44 -5.92
N GLY A 25 12.49 11.23 -5.05
CA GLY A 25 12.67 11.18 -3.61
C GLY A 25 13.66 10.11 -3.15
N VAL A 26 13.72 8.95 -3.82
CA VAL A 26 14.71 7.90 -3.54
C VAL A 26 16.16 8.41 -3.73
N THR A 27 16.38 9.40 -4.59
CA THR A 27 17.72 9.98 -4.76
C THR A 27 18.18 10.83 -3.58
N LEU A 28 17.24 11.27 -2.73
CA LEU A 28 17.48 12.17 -1.60
C LEU A 28 17.74 11.42 -0.28
N VAL A 29 17.62 10.10 -0.27
CA VAL A 29 17.81 9.28 0.95
C VAL A 29 19.19 8.61 0.95
N PRO A 30 19.71 8.20 2.14
CA PRO A 30 20.96 7.46 2.26
C PRO A 30 20.99 6.16 1.44
N ASP A 31 22.16 5.78 0.95
CA ASP A 31 22.33 4.62 0.05
C ASP A 31 21.81 3.30 0.64
N GLU A 32 21.95 3.13 1.96
CA GLU A 32 21.47 1.94 2.68
C GLU A 32 19.94 1.79 2.60
N ARG A 33 19.21 2.88 2.45
CA ARG A 33 17.73 2.89 2.39
C ARG A 33 17.18 2.89 0.97
N LYS A 34 18.00 3.25 -0.04
CA LYS A 34 17.56 3.39 -1.44
C LYS A 34 16.87 2.14 -1.97
N ARG A 35 17.40 0.95 -1.69
CA ARG A 35 16.82 -0.32 -2.17
C ARG A 35 15.40 -0.54 -1.62
N THR A 36 15.21 -0.35 -0.32
CA THR A 36 13.91 -0.50 0.33
C THR A 36 12.92 0.54 -0.18
N LEU A 37 13.35 1.79 -0.32
CA LEU A 37 12.47 2.88 -0.78
C LEU A 37 12.22 2.87 -2.29
N ALA A 38 13.10 2.28 -3.09
CA ALA A 38 12.83 2.04 -4.51
C ALA A 38 11.60 1.12 -4.70
N LEU A 39 11.36 0.18 -3.78
CA LEU A 39 10.13 -0.62 -3.78
C LEU A 39 8.88 0.27 -3.64
N ALA A 40 8.95 1.36 -2.88
CA ALA A 40 7.85 2.30 -2.74
C ALA A 40 7.52 3.01 -4.06
N ALA A 41 8.52 3.30 -4.91
CA ALA A 41 8.31 3.86 -6.25
C ALA A 41 7.78 2.83 -7.27
N VAL A 42 8.14 1.55 -7.10
CA VAL A 42 7.61 0.45 -7.95
C VAL A 42 6.11 0.26 -7.75
N VAL A 43 5.59 0.49 -6.55
CA VAL A 43 4.16 0.31 -6.24
C VAL A 43 3.24 1.17 -7.13
N PRO A 44 3.35 2.51 -7.18
CA PRO A 44 2.50 3.29 -8.07
C PRO A 44 2.84 3.06 -9.56
N ALA A 45 4.06 2.62 -9.93
CA ALA A 45 4.39 2.26 -11.30
C ALA A 45 3.57 1.04 -11.78
N ILE A 46 3.46 -0.01 -10.97
CA ILE A 46 2.58 -1.16 -11.26
C ILE A 46 1.12 -0.69 -11.36
N ALA A 47 0.66 0.12 -10.41
CA ALA A 47 -0.70 0.64 -10.40
C ALA A 47 -1.00 1.50 -11.64
N ALA A 48 -0.04 2.33 -12.12
CA ALA A 48 -0.19 3.13 -13.34
C ALA A 48 -0.52 2.27 -14.56
N VAL A 49 0.16 1.12 -14.71
CA VAL A 49 -0.11 0.17 -15.79
C VAL A 49 -1.52 -0.42 -15.66
N ALA A 50 -1.91 -0.84 -14.46
CA ALA A 50 -3.24 -1.41 -14.23
C ALA A 50 -4.36 -0.39 -14.50
N TYR A 51 -4.20 0.84 -14.02
CA TYR A 51 -5.15 1.93 -14.28
C TYR A 51 -5.21 2.31 -15.76
N ALA A 52 -4.07 2.33 -16.48
CA ALA A 52 -4.05 2.57 -17.92
C ALA A 52 -4.79 1.48 -18.69
N LEU A 53 -4.63 0.22 -18.34
CA LEU A 53 -5.38 -0.89 -18.95
C LEU A 53 -6.89 -0.72 -18.73
N MET A 54 -7.32 -0.38 -17.51
CA MET A 54 -8.73 -0.12 -17.22
C MET A 54 -9.27 1.12 -17.96
N ALA A 55 -8.48 2.19 -18.09
CA ALA A 55 -8.86 3.39 -18.83
C ALA A 55 -9.05 3.10 -20.35
N LEU A 56 -8.27 2.17 -20.88
CA LEU A 56 -8.37 1.69 -22.27
C LEU A 56 -9.49 0.63 -22.45
N GLY A 57 -10.25 0.30 -21.38
CA GLY A 57 -11.35 -0.66 -21.43
C GLY A 57 -10.93 -2.12 -21.34
N PHE A 58 -9.68 -2.42 -20.98
CA PHE A 58 -9.21 -3.80 -20.82
C PHE A 58 -9.48 -4.38 -19.44
N GLY A 59 -9.74 -5.69 -19.41
CA GLY A 59 -9.78 -6.50 -18.19
C GLY A 59 -11.06 -6.36 -17.36
N GLY A 60 -12.15 -5.83 -17.90
CA GLY A 60 -13.48 -5.93 -17.31
C GLY A 60 -14.01 -7.36 -17.45
N LEU A 61 -14.35 -8.00 -16.33
CA LEU A 61 -15.00 -9.30 -16.26
C LEU A 61 -16.45 -9.12 -15.79
N THR A 62 -17.41 -9.47 -16.62
CA THR A 62 -18.83 -9.48 -16.22
C THR A 62 -19.15 -10.80 -15.52
N THR A 63 -19.66 -10.72 -14.30
CA THR A 63 -20.06 -11.86 -13.48
C THR A 63 -21.48 -12.35 -13.88
N GLY A 64 -21.88 -13.53 -13.41
CA GLY A 64 -23.15 -14.14 -13.76
C GLY A 64 -24.39 -13.32 -13.29
N ASP A 65 -24.23 -12.45 -12.32
CA ASP A 65 -25.23 -11.51 -11.82
C ASP A 65 -25.18 -10.12 -12.49
N GLY A 66 -24.30 -9.96 -13.50
CA GLY A 66 -24.17 -8.73 -14.27
C GLY A 66 -23.25 -7.67 -13.65
N ALA A 67 -22.60 -7.95 -12.53
CA ALA A 67 -21.61 -7.03 -11.96
C ALA A 67 -20.31 -7.03 -12.80
N THR A 68 -19.56 -5.93 -12.76
CA THR A 68 -18.25 -5.82 -13.43
C THR A 68 -17.14 -5.84 -12.42
N VAL A 69 -16.21 -6.79 -12.59
CA VAL A 69 -14.97 -6.92 -11.82
C VAL A 69 -13.79 -6.52 -12.71
N PHE A 70 -12.95 -5.61 -12.23
CA PHE A 70 -11.77 -5.13 -12.97
C PHE A 70 -10.55 -5.97 -12.60
N VAL A 71 -10.19 -6.95 -13.43
CA VAL A 71 -9.06 -7.86 -13.21
C VAL A 71 -7.72 -7.11 -13.02
N PRO A 72 -7.38 -6.06 -13.83
CA PRO A 72 -6.11 -5.34 -13.62
C PRO A 72 -5.97 -4.73 -12.23
N ARG A 73 -7.06 -4.30 -11.59
CA ARG A 73 -7.07 -3.79 -10.22
C ARG A 73 -6.63 -4.86 -9.21
N TYR A 74 -7.14 -6.07 -9.32
CA TYR A 74 -6.77 -7.16 -8.42
C TYR A 74 -5.35 -7.66 -8.67
N VAL A 75 -4.87 -7.64 -9.92
CA VAL A 75 -3.46 -7.91 -10.25
C VAL A 75 -2.55 -6.84 -9.64
N ASP A 76 -2.90 -5.56 -9.76
CA ASP A 76 -2.19 -4.47 -9.08
C ASP A 76 -2.11 -4.73 -7.57
N TRP A 77 -3.24 -4.95 -6.93
CA TRP A 77 -3.28 -5.16 -5.48
C TRP A 77 -2.50 -6.40 -5.04
N LEU A 78 -2.58 -7.50 -5.81
CA LEU A 78 -1.84 -8.74 -5.55
C LEU A 78 -0.32 -8.53 -5.56
N LEU A 79 0.16 -7.65 -6.42
CA LEU A 79 1.58 -7.32 -6.52
C LEU A 79 1.99 -6.25 -5.50
N THR A 80 1.20 -5.19 -5.35
CA THR A 80 1.61 -4.00 -4.62
C THR A 80 1.37 -4.07 -3.13
N THR A 81 0.28 -4.71 -2.67
CA THR A 81 -0.01 -4.74 -1.23
C THR A 81 0.93 -5.65 -0.43
N PRO A 82 1.43 -6.79 -0.93
CA PRO A 82 2.53 -7.51 -0.28
C PRO A 82 3.83 -6.69 -0.19
N ILE A 83 4.12 -5.84 -1.19
CA ILE A 83 5.28 -4.94 -1.16
C ILE A 83 5.13 -3.91 -0.02
N HIS A 84 3.94 -3.35 0.18
CA HIS A 84 3.71 -2.41 1.28
C HIS A 84 3.99 -3.04 2.65
N VAL A 85 3.44 -4.21 2.95
CA VAL A 85 3.69 -4.88 4.24
C VAL A 85 5.15 -5.32 4.39
N ALA A 86 5.81 -5.67 3.28
CA ALA A 86 7.25 -5.97 3.28
C ALA A 86 8.08 -4.72 3.63
N ILE A 87 7.79 -3.55 3.06
CA ILE A 87 8.46 -2.28 3.38
C ILE A 87 8.27 -1.96 4.87
N ILE A 88 7.03 -2.03 5.39
CA ILE A 88 6.74 -1.76 6.80
C ILE A 88 7.57 -2.68 7.71
N ALA A 89 7.63 -3.97 7.41
CA ALA A 89 8.38 -4.94 8.17
C ALA A 89 9.91 -4.74 8.06
N LEU A 90 10.40 -4.33 6.88
CA LEU A 90 11.82 -4.01 6.66
C LEU A 90 12.28 -2.79 7.44
N VAL A 91 11.41 -1.80 7.69
CA VAL A 91 11.73 -0.61 8.50
C VAL A 91 12.21 -1.00 9.90
N VAL A 92 11.63 -2.06 10.48
CA VAL A 92 11.97 -2.57 11.84
C VAL A 92 12.83 -3.81 11.81
N GLY A 93 13.55 -4.07 10.71
CA GLY A 93 14.50 -5.18 10.61
C GLY A 93 13.88 -6.58 10.76
N ALA A 94 12.61 -6.75 10.34
CA ALA A 94 11.92 -8.03 10.43
C ALA A 94 12.64 -9.14 9.66
N SER A 95 12.60 -10.36 10.19
CA SER A 95 13.17 -11.53 9.53
C SER A 95 12.46 -11.85 8.21
N THR A 96 13.17 -12.47 7.27
CA THR A 96 12.60 -12.93 6.00
C THR A 96 11.37 -13.82 6.20
N GLY A 97 11.33 -14.63 7.27
CA GLY A 97 10.21 -15.48 7.61
C GLY A 97 8.96 -14.69 8.01
N LEU A 98 9.11 -13.60 8.76
CA LEU A 98 7.98 -12.72 9.13
C LEU A 98 7.49 -11.94 7.91
N ILE A 99 8.40 -11.40 7.09
CA ILE A 99 8.07 -10.72 5.83
C ILE A 99 7.29 -11.64 4.89
N ALA A 100 7.76 -12.89 4.72
CA ALA A 100 7.08 -13.87 3.87
C ALA A 100 5.68 -14.21 4.39
N ARG A 101 5.49 -14.36 5.71
CA ARG A 101 4.16 -14.59 6.31
C ARG A 101 3.21 -13.41 6.05
N LEU A 102 3.66 -12.18 6.27
CA LEU A 102 2.89 -10.98 5.99
C LEU A 102 2.50 -10.88 4.51
N ALA A 103 3.47 -11.04 3.61
CA ALA A 103 3.25 -10.97 2.17
C ALA A 103 2.28 -12.07 1.68
N THR A 104 2.42 -13.30 2.19
CA THR A 104 1.53 -14.42 1.82
C THR A 104 0.09 -14.18 2.30
N LEU A 105 -0.10 -13.77 3.56
CA LEU A 105 -1.42 -13.47 4.10
C LEU A 105 -2.08 -12.31 3.35
N GLN A 106 -1.31 -11.29 3.00
CA GLN A 106 -1.81 -10.16 2.22
C GLN A 106 -2.17 -10.58 0.79
N ALA A 107 -1.36 -11.41 0.13
CA ALA A 107 -1.69 -11.98 -1.17
C ALA A 107 -2.97 -12.82 -1.12
N LEU A 108 -3.13 -13.66 -0.10
CA LEU A 108 -4.34 -14.46 0.11
C LEU A 108 -5.58 -13.59 0.35
N THR A 109 -5.46 -12.46 1.07
CA THR A 109 -6.53 -11.47 1.21
C THR A 109 -7.04 -11.02 -0.16
N ILE A 110 -6.15 -10.69 -1.08
CA ILE A 110 -6.50 -10.23 -2.43
C ILE A 110 -7.08 -11.36 -3.28
N VAL A 111 -6.48 -12.56 -3.24
CA VAL A 111 -6.96 -13.73 -4.00
C VAL A 111 -8.38 -14.11 -3.58
N PHE A 112 -8.65 -14.22 -2.28
CA PHE A 112 -10.00 -14.53 -1.78
C PHE A 112 -11.00 -13.41 -2.07
N GLY A 113 -10.57 -12.14 -2.00
CA GLY A 113 -11.40 -11.00 -2.39
C GLY A 113 -11.75 -11.01 -3.87
N PHE A 114 -10.78 -11.33 -4.75
CA PHE A 114 -11.01 -11.45 -6.19
C PHE A 114 -11.96 -12.60 -6.53
N VAL A 115 -11.66 -13.81 -6.03
CA VAL A 115 -12.49 -15.00 -6.32
C VAL A 115 -13.90 -14.80 -5.75
N GLY A 116 -14.01 -14.22 -4.53
CA GLY A 116 -15.31 -13.87 -3.96
C GLY A 116 -16.10 -12.89 -4.82
N ALA A 117 -15.44 -11.87 -5.39
CA ALA A 117 -16.10 -10.91 -6.27
C ALA A 117 -16.60 -11.51 -7.60
N THR A 118 -16.12 -12.69 -8.00
CA THR A 118 -16.52 -13.37 -9.25
C THR A 118 -17.59 -14.44 -9.05
N LEU A 119 -17.95 -14.75 -7.81
CA LEU A 119 -18.87 -15.83 -7.47
C LEU A 119 -20.19 -15.30 -6.90
N ALA A 120 -21.25 -16.08 -7.06
CA ALA A 120 -22.55 -15.82 -6.47
C ALA A 120 -22.62 -16.25 -4.98
N ALA A 121 -23.63 -15.72 -4.26
CA ALA A 121 -23.93 -16.15 -2.90
C ALA A 121 -24.30 -17.65 -2.85
N PRO A 122 -23.97 -18.37 -1.77
CA PRO A 122 -23.32 -17.88 -0.55
C PRO A 122 -21.78 -17.89 -0.57
N LEU A 123 -21.17 -18.39 -1.64
CA LEU A 123 -19.73 -18.65 -1.70
C LEU A 123 -18.89 -17.34 -1.72
N ASN A 124 -19.41 -16.27 -2.37
CA ASN A 124 -18.80 -14.94 -2.32
C ASN A 124 -18.61 -14.46 -0.87
N TRP A 125 -19.61 -14.63 -0.01
CA TRP A 125 -19.55 -14.24 1.41
C TRP A 125 -18.57 -15.09 2.22
N ALA A 126 -18.52 -16.40 1.96
CA ALA A 126 -17.55 -17.26 2.61
C ALA A 126 -16.11 -16.83 2.29
N LEU A 127 -15.82 -16.53 1.01
CA LEU A 127 -14.50 -16.09 0.58
C LEU A 127 -14.17 -14.67 1.08
N TYR A 128 -15.15 -13.78 1.12
CA TYR A 128 -15.00 -12.46 1.75
C TYR A 128 -14.55 -12.57 3.22
N LEU A 129 -15.19 -13.46 3.99
CA LEU A 129 -14.83 -13.68 5.40
C LEU A 129 -13.43 -14.31 5.54
N VAL A 130 -13.06 -15.25 4.66
CA VAL A 130 -11.71 -15.86 4.67
C VAL A 130 -10.66 -14.81 4.32
N GLY A 131 -10.89 -13.99 3.29
CA GLY A 131 -10.02 -12.88 2.94
C GLY A 131 -9.89 -11.86 4.08
N GLY A 132 -11.00 -11.53 4.74
CA GLY A 132 -11.05 -10.69 5.94
C GLY A 132 -10.25 -11.27 7.10
N ALA A 133 -10.31 -12.58 7.33
CA ALA A 133 -9.51 -13.27 8.34
C ALA A 133 -8.00 -13.20 8.02
N CYS A 134 -7.62 -13.37 6.75
CA CYS A 134 -6.22 -13.20 6.31
C CYS A 134 -5.74 -11.76 6.56
N PHE A 135 -6.54 -10.75 6.23
CA PHE A 135 -6.22 -9.36 6.54
C PHE A 135 -6.13 -9.09 8.05
N GLY A 136 -7.05 -9.65 8.85
CA GLY A 136 -6.97 -9.59 10.31
C GLY A 136 -5.67 -10.19 10.86
N ALA A 137 -5.19 -11.29 10.26
CA ALA A 137 -3.90 -11.87 10.62
C ALA A 137 -2.71 -10.97 10.23
N VAL A 138 -2.77 -10.26 9.08
CA VAL A 138 -1.76 -9.24 8.73
C VAL A 138 -1.74 -8.13 9.79
N VAL A 139 -2.91 -7.60 10.16
CA VAL A 139 -3.01 -6.56 11.20
C VAL A 139 -2.45 -7.08 12.54
N TYR A 140 -2.80 -8.30 12.94
CA TYR A 140 -2.29 -8.91 14.15
C TYR A 140 -0.76 -9.00 14.17
N LEU A 141 -0.11 -9.44 13.07
CA LEU A 141 1.34 -9.50 12.97
C LEU A 141 2.00 -8.10 12.97
N LEU A 142 1.38 -7.11 12.33
CA LEU A 142 1.88 -5.73 12.31
C LEU A 142 1.80 -5.06 13.70
N TYR A 143 0.75 -5.32 14.47
CA TYR A 143 0.57 -4.75 15.82
C TYR A 143 1.19 -5.61 16.94
N GLY A 144 1.57 -6.87 16.64
CA GLY A 144 2.26 -7.79 17.54
C GLY A 144 3.73 -7.90 17.23
N ASP A 145 4.09 -8.85 16.36
CA ASP A 145 5.49 -9.22 16.08
C ASP A 145 6.33 -8.03 15.56
N CYS A 146 5.77 -7.22 14.65
CA CYS A 146 6.49 -6.05 14.14
C CYS A 146 6.58 -4.91 15.17
N GLU A 147 5.55 -4.69 16.00
CA GLU A 147 5.61 -3.69 17.09
C GLU A 147 6.65 -4.08 18.15
N ALA A 148 6.78 -5.37 18.45
CA ALA A 148 7.81 -5.86 19.37
C ALA A 148 9.25 -5.59 18.84
N LEU A 149 9.45 -5.69 17.52
CA LEU A 149 10.72 -5.31 16.87
C LEU A 149 10.93 -3.79 16.94
N ALA A 150 9.89 -3.00 16.65
CA ALA A 150 9.95 -1.55 16.69
C ALA A 150 10.34 -1.02 18.08
N ALA A 151 9.99 -1.71 19.15
CA ALA A 151 10.37 -1.33 20.51
C ALA A 151 11.89 -1.46 20.78
N GLY A 152 12.64 -2.19 19.93
CA GLY A 152 14.09 -2.30 19.99
C GLY A 152 14.85 -1.33 19.08
N GLU A 153 14.15 -0.56 18.26
CA GLU A 153 14.71 0.42 17.33
C GLU A 153 14.80 1.83 17.97
N SER A 154 15.44 2.77 17.27
CA SER A 154 15.43 4.18 17.67
C SER A 154 14.00 4.75 17.64
N ASP A 155 13.76 5.80 18.45
CA ASP A 155 12.44 6.45 18.54
C ASP A 155 11.92 6.91 17.17
N ASP A 156 12.80 7.42 16.30
CA ASP A 156 12.45 7.89 14.95
C ASP A 156 12.04 6.74 14.04
N VAL A 157 12.78 5.62 14.06
CA VAL A 157 12.45 4.42 13.28
C VAL A 157 11.13 3.81 13.77
N ALA A 158 10.95 3.70 15.09
CA ALA A 158 9.72 3.21 15.69
C ALA A 158 8.51 4.12 15.35
N ALA A 159 8.71 5.45 15.36
CA ALA A 159 7.68 6.42 14.97
C ALA A 159 7.29 6.28 13.49
N LEU A 160 8.27 6.17 12.59
CA LEU A 160 8.04 5.93 11.17
C LEU A 160 7.26 4.63 10.94
N PHE A 161 7.70 3.52 11.56
CA PHE A 161 6.99 2.24 11.47
C PHE A 161 5.51 2.38 11.87
N ARG A 162 5.23 2.99 13.04
CA ARG A 162 3.86 3.18 13.54
C ARG A 162 3.04 4.07 12.62
N LYS A 163 3.66 5.10 12.03
CA LYS A 163 3.01 5.99 11.06
C LYS A 163 2.61 5.22 9.80
N LEU A 164 3.54 4.49 9.18
CA LEU A 164 3.29 3.71 7.96
C LEU A 164 2.26 2.60 8.19
N ARG A 165 2.40 1.84 9.29
CA ARG A 165 1.45 0.80 9.69
C ARG A 165 0.04 1.35 9.86
N SER A 166 -0.12 2.41 10.64
CA SER A 166 -1.43 2.99 10.93
C SER A 166 -2.05 3.59 9.67
N PHE A 167 -1.27 4.25 8.83
CA PHE A 167 -1.70 4.80 7.55
C PHE A 167 -2.27 3.71 6.64
N VAL A 168 -1.52 2.61 6.45
CA VAL A 168 -1.94 1.49 5.61
C VAL A 168 -3.18 0.80 6.20
N VAL A 169 -3.17 0.44 7.48
CA VAL A 169 -4.29 -0.30 8.09
C VAL A 169 -5.59 0.52 8.03
N VAL A 170 -5.54 1.82 8.35
CA VAL A 170 -6.74 2.67 8.31
C VAL A 170 -7.28 2.79 6.88
N LEU A 171 -6.43 3.05 5.90
CA LEU A 171 -6.89 3.15 4.51
C LEU A 171 -7.40 1.80 3.97
N TRP A 172 -6.73 0.71 4.31
CA TRP A 172 -7.13 -0.61 3.79
C TRP A 172 -8.42 -1.13 4.41
N LEU A 173 -8.80 -0.71 5.60
CA LEU A 173 -10.11 -1.01 6.18
C LEU A 173 -11.29 -0.45 5.36
N VAL A 174 -11.03 0.55 4.51
CA VAL A 174 -12.07 1.11 3.62
C VAL A 174 -12.42 0.15 2.48
N TYR A 175 -11.46 -0.64 1.96
CA TYR A 175 -11.73 -1.54 0.82
C TYR A 175 -12.74 -2.67 1.11
N PRO A 176 -12.68 -3.39 2.25
CA PRO A 176 -13.75 -4.30 2.63
C PRO A 176 -15.12 -3.62 2.70
N VAL A 177 -15.19 -2.38 3.18
CA VAL A 177 -16.45 -1.62 3.23
C VAL A 177 -16.95 -1.31 1.81
N ILE A 178 -16.06 -0.86 0.91
CA ILE A 178 -16.42 -0.62 -0.49
C ILE A 178 -16.89 -1.93 -1.14
N TRP A 179 -16.16 -3.05 -0.92
CA TRP A 179 -16.54 -4.35 -1.45
C TRP A 179 -17.94 -4.76 -0.97
N LEU A 180 -18.22 -4.57 0.31
CA LEU A 180 -19.52 -4.85 0.92
C LEU A 180 -20.64 -4.03 0.26
N LEU A 181 -20.40 -2.74 0.01
CA LEU A 181 -21.41 -1.83 -0.54
C LEU A 181 -21.55 -1.92 -2.08
N ALA A 182 -20.50 -2.38 -2.77
CA ALA A 182 -20.46 -2.50 -4.23
C ALA A 182 -21.37 -3.63 -4.75
N PRO A 183 -21.56 -3.76 -6.08
CA PRO A 183 -22.41 -4.80 -6.67
C PRO A 183 -22.04 -6.24 -6.29
N ALA A 184 -20.75 -6.52 -6.01
CA ALA A 184 -20.28 -7.83 -5.53
C ALA A 184 -20.79 -8.19 -4.12
N GLY A 185 -21.15 -7.19 -3.32
CA GLY A 185 -21.72 -7.33 -1.97
C GLY A 185 -23.23 -7.12 -1.96
N VAL A 186 -23.69 -6.03 -1.32
CA VAL A 186 -25.12 -5.71 -1.15
C VAL A 186 -25.70 -4.77 -2.22
N GLY A 187 -24.87 -4.24 -3.12
CA GLY A 187 -25.30 -3.43 -4.25
C GLY A 187 -25.85 -2.02 -3.90
N LEU A 188 -25.46 -1.46 -2.75
CA LEU A 188 -25.85 -0.10 -2.35
C LEU A 188 -25.01 0.99 -3.02
N MET A 189 -23.87 0.63 -3.57
CA MET A 189 -22.95 1.52 -4.29
C MET A 189 -22.84 1.03 -5.74
N ASP A 190 -23.01 1.93 -6.70
CA ASP A 190 -22.82 1.59 -8.11
C ASP A 190 -21.33 1.44 -8.48
N THR A 191 -21.08 0.82 -9.63
CA THR A 191 -19.71 0.53 -10.11
C THR A 191 -18.89 1.81 -10.34
N GLU A 192 -19.51 2.90 -10.80
CA GLU A 192 -18.81 4.15 -11.07
C GLU A 192 -18.39 4.85 -9.78
N THR A 193 -19.29 4.92 -8.79
CA THR A 193 -18.99 5.46 -7.46
C THR A 193 -17.90 4.62 -6.77
N ALA A 194 -17.98 3.29 -6.84
CA ALA A 194 -16.94 2.43 -6.32
C ALA A 194 -15.58 2.67 -7.01
N ALA A 195 -15.57 2.84 -8.33
CA ALA A 195 -14.36 3.13 -9.09
C ALA A 195 -13.75 4.49 -8.70
N LEU A 196 -14.56 5.53 -8.53
CA LEU A 196 -14.13 6.85 -8.05
C LEU A 196 -13.42 6.73 -6.69
N VAL A 197 -14.12 6.14 -5.69
CA VAL A 197 -13.60 6.07 -4.32
C VAL A 197 -12.31 5.25 -4.25
N VAL A 198 -12.29 4.08 -4.92
CA VAL A 198 -11.09 3.24 -4.98
C VAL A 198 -9.94 3.96 -5.68
N THR A 199 -10.18 4.65 -6.80
CA THR A 199 -9.14 5.41 -7.50
C THR A 199 -8.49 6.45 -6.59
N TYR A 200 -9.29 7.20 -5.86
CA TYR A 200 -8.80 8.21 -4.92
C TYR A 200 -7.96 7.58 -3.80
N ILE A 201 -8.50 6.54 -3.14
CA ILE A 201 -7.83 5.87 -2.03
C ILE A 201 -6.55 5.18 -2.50
N ASP A 202 -6.55 4.55 -3.68
CA ASP A 202 -5.36 3.90 -4.25
C ASP A 202 -4.21 4.91 -4.45
N VAL A 203 -4.50 6.10 -5.02
CA VAL A 203 -3.47 7.14 -5.19
C VAL A 203 -2.93 7.57 -3.83
N VAL A 204 -3.81 7.87 -2.87
CA VAL A 204 -3.41 8.27 -1.52
C VAL A 204 -2.60 7.16 -0.84
N ALA A 205 -3.08 5.92 -0.86
CA ALA A 205 -2.44 4.80 -0.16
C ALA A 205 -1.07 4.44 -0.74
N LYS A 206 -0.87 4.57 -2.06
CA LYS A 206 0.37 4.19 -2.73
C LYS A 206 1.38 5.34 -2.76
N VAL A 207 0.97 6.50 -3.27
CA VAL A 207 1.87 7.67 -3.37
C VAL A 207 2.12 8.27 -1.99
N GLY A 208 1.07 8.46 -1.18
CA GLY A 208 1.19 9.00 0.17
C GLY A 208 2.07 8.14 1.08
N PHE A 209 1.94 6.82 1.01
CA PHE A 209 2.81 5.88 1.74
C PHE A 209 4.29 6.09 1.39
N GLY A 210 4.61 6.13 0.09
CA GLY A 210 5.98 6.33 -0.37
C GLY A 210 6.54 7.69 0.04
N LEU A 211 5.74 8.75 -0.05
CA LEU A 211 6.14 10.10 0.37
C LEU A 211 6.43 10.17 1.86
N ILE A 212 5.60 9.54 2.71
CA ILE A 212 5.86 9.46 4.16
C ILE A 212 7.20 8.76 4.41
N ALA A 213 7.41 7.58 3.81
CA ALA A 213 8.63 6.80 4.02
C ALA A 213 9.89 7.56 3.58
N ILE A 214 9.88 8.19 2.40
CA ILE A 214 11.03 8.94 1.87
C ILE A 214 11.29 10.18 2.71
N ASN A 215 10.25 10.96 3.04
CA ASN A 215 10.42 12.20 3.81
C ASN A 215 11.00 11.93 5.20
N ASP A 216 10.48 10.95 5.92
CA ASP A 216 10.95 10.64 7.27
C ASP A 216 12.41 10.13 7.24
N PHE A 217 12.80 9.25 6.29
CA PHE A 217 14.20 8.82 6.18
C PHE A 217 15.16 9.93 5.73
N ALA A 218 14.73 10.84 4.86
CA ALA A 218 15.52 12.00 4.48
C ALA A 218 15.75 12.93 5.69
N SER A 219 14.70 13.16 6.49
CA SER A 219 14.80 14.00 7.71
C SER A 219 15.74 13.40 8.76
N MET A 220 15.69 12.07 8.97
CA MET A 220 16.60 11.36 9.88
C MET A 220 18.07 11.51 9.45
N ALA A 221 18.35 11.48 8.14
CA ALA A 221 19.70 11.62 7.62
C ALA A 221 20.27 13.03 7.90
N VAL A 222 19.48 14.08 7.70
CA VAL A 222 19.89 15.48 7.97
C VAL A 222 20.19 15.65 9.46
N ALA A 223 19.33 15.14 10.36
CA ALA A 223 19.55 15.25 11.80
C ALA A 223 20.86 14.54 12.27
N THR A 224 21.21 13.43 11.61
CA THR A 224 22.46 12.70 11.92
C THR A 224 23.70 13.52 11.51
N ASP A 225 23.67 14.17 10.34
CA ASP A 225 24.77 15.01 9.86
C ASP A 225 24.98 16.26 10.74
N GLU A 226 23.89 16.92 11.17
CA GLU A 226 23.97 18.08 12.06
C GLU A 226 24.58 17.73 13.43
N THR A 227 24.23 16.57 13.99
CA THR A 227 24.81 16.12 15.27
C THR A 227 26.27 15.73 15.13
N ALA A 228 26.71 15.18 14.00
CA ALA A 228 28.11 14.88 13.73
C ALA A 228 28.97 16.14 13.61
N ASP A 229 28.47 17.18 12.94
CA ASP A 229 29.17 18.46 12.74
C ASP A 229 29.35 19.23 14.06
N THR A 230 28.31 19.24 14.93
CA THR A 230 28.39 19.89 16.25
C THR A 230 29.39 19.21 17.18
N THR A 231 29.54 17.89 17.13
CA THR A 231 30.51 17.16 17.97
C THR A 231 31.97 17.37 17.53
N VAL A 232 32.21 17.57 16.22
CA VAL A 232 33.56 17.88 15.69
C VAL A 232 33.94 19.33 16.00
N GLY A 233 32.98 20.27 15.96
CA GLY A 233 33.20 21.68 16.30
C GLY A 233 33.57 21.90 17.78
N ASP A 234 32.98 21.13 18.71
CA ASP A 234 33.22 21.29 20.16
C ASP A 234 34.56 20.64 20.59
N ALA A 235 35.06 19.63 19.85
CA ALA A 235 36.36 19.01 20.10
C ALA A 235 37.55 19.87 19.62
N GLY A 236 37.34 20.87 18.77
CA GLY A 236 38.35 21.79 18.23
C GLY A 236 38.60 23.05 19.05
N VAL A 237 37.86 23.30 20.12
CA VAL A 237 37.96 24.54 20.96
C VAL A 237 38.67 24.28 22.31
N ALA A 238 39.15 23.08 22.55
CA ALA A 238 39.78 22.65 23.84
C ALA A 238 41.32 22.59 23.83
N ASP A 239 42.02 23.39 22.97
CA ASP A 239 43.47 23.61 22.99
C ASP A 239 43.85 25.06 23.31
#